data_875570d7fb77ae26aecb853884f94592
#
_entry.id   875570d7fb77ae26aecb853884f94592
#
_cell.length_a   1.000
_cell.length_b   1.000
_cell.length_c   1.000
_cell.angle_alpha   90.00
_cell.angle_beta   90.00
_cell.angle_gamma   90.00
#
_symmetry.space_group_name_H-M   'P 1'
#
loop_
_entity.id
_entity.type
_entity.pdbx_description
1 polymer ?
#
loop_
_entity_poly.entity_id
_entity_poly.type
_entity_poly.pdbx_seq_one_letter_code
_entity_poly.pdbx_strand_id
1 'polypeptide(L)'
;MKKSIAIAIRITIVLAGVLIVLLGRWLFFYDGSYSAPPTEMPSYESFVIPPAPISEFSDVYEEGKGVILIDLAHDNAFDKEELNVLILRLVSRGLTIKFLSAGDDLEEELLVEDEEEEALEEEPIGENDEEEMTEEPAGEEGDLAEEPMNEGQTEEDLEEELPVTVAFIVISPQDEFSKDEKETVGKFVDEGGKLLLIADPPRYGEMNSLSLDFGLLFEPDYLYNMKENETNYKNIFVTEFKENDITEELEKIALYTVGSISSANSSIAFVDRNTFSNMIETRKSLSPIALTQESKVLAIYDLTFITEPYNGILDNNHLISNVANWLMPAAEDEAEEQERKEK
;
A
#
# COMPACT_ATOMS: atom_id res chain seq x y z
N MET A 1 27.15 73.64 20.63
CA MET A 1 27.91 72.92 21.66
C MET A 1 27.06 72.17 22.70
N LYS A 2 26.12 72.80 23.42
CA LYS A 2 25.34 72.05 24.44
C LYS A 2 24.47 70.91 23.96
N LYS A 3 23.89 70.99 22.74
CA LYS A 3 23.05 69.91 22.15
C LYS A 3 23.89 68.66 21.73
N SER A 4 25.09 68.87 21.20
CA SER A 4 25.99 67.80 20.80
C SER A 4 26.52 67.00 21.99
N ILE A 5 26.80 67.71 23.12
CA ILE A 5 27.21 67.05 24.35
C ILE A 5 26.07 66.19 24.93
N ALA A 6 24.82 66.67 24.91
CA ALA A 6 23.69 65.91 25.41
C ALA A 6 23.40 64.66 24.55
N ILE A 7 23.60 64.75 23.27
CA ILE A 7 23.48 63.56 22.36
C ILE A 7 24.61 62.54 22.65
N ALA A 8 25.83 63.03 22.79
CA ALA A 8 26.97 62.15 23.09
C ALA A 8 26.75 61.39 24.45
N ILE A 9 26.28 62.06 25.48
CA ILE A 9 25.99 61.47 26.77
C ILE A 9 24.89 60.39 26.66
N ARG A 10 23.85 60.64 25.89
CA ARG A 10 22.79 59.61 25.67
C ARG A 10 23.29 58.38 24.92
N ILE A 11 24.10 58.55 23.92
CA ILE A 11 24.74 57.45 23.18
C ILE A 11 25.67 56.62 24.10
N THR A 12 26.45 57.31 24.94
CA THR A 12 27.35 56.64 25.89
C THR A 12 26.56 55.81 26.92
N ILE A 13 25.42 56.33 27.40
CA ILE A 13 24.57 55.58 28.36
C ILE A 13 23.99 54.34 27.70
N VAL A 14 23.51 54.44 26.45
CA VAL A 14 22.98 53.29 25.72
C VAL A 14 24.06 52.23 25.46
N LEU A 15 25.24 52.66 25.02
CA LEU A 15 26.38 51.76 24.80
C LEU A 15 26.84 51.06 26.11
N ALA A 16 26.86 51.82 27.21
CA ALA A 16 27.18 51.24 28.51
C ALA A 16 26.16 50.19 28.96
N GLY A 17 24.86 50.47 28.73
CA GLY A 17 23.78 49.51 29.00
C GLY A 17 23.92 48.21 28.19
N VAL A 18 24.19 48.32 26.89
CA VAL A 18 24.41 47.16 26.02
C VAL A 18 25.64 46.38 26.48
N LEU A 19 26.73 47.05 26.82
CA LEU A 19 27.97 46.40 27.32
C LEU A 19 27.70 45.64 28.62
N ILE A 20 26.94 46.19 29.57
CA ILE A 20 26.59 45.51 30.82
C ILE A 20 25.78 44.24 30.55
N VAL A 21 24.81 44.30 29.64
CA VAL A 21 24.01 43.12 29.26
C VAL A 21 24.87 42.04 28.62
N LEU A 22 25.77 42.43 27.72
CA LEU A 22 26.67 41.49 27.05
C LEU A 22 27.67 40.87 28.05
N LEU A 23 28.23 41.65 28.98
CA LEU A 23 29.11 41.19 30.02
C LEU A 23 28.39 40.27 30.99
N GLY A 24 27.17 40.63 31.42
CA GLY A 24 26.35 39.78 32.27
C GLY A 24 26.02 38.44 31.61
N ARG A 25 25.66 38.47 30.31
CA ARG A 25 25.48 37.25 29.55
C ARG A 25 26.76 36.42 29.42
N TRP A 26 27.92 37.06 29.16
CA TRP A 26 29.18 36.37 29.04
C TRP A 26 29.59 35.72 30.37
N LEU A 27 29.48 36.44 31.49
CA LEU A 27 29.74 35.90 32.84
C LEU A 27 28.82 34.73 33.16
N PHE A 28 27.53 34.84 32.85
CA PHE A 28 26.57 33.78 33.17
C PHE A 28 26.79 32.51 32.34
N PHE A 29 27.12 32.64 31.07
CA PHE A 29 27.23 31.48 30.17
C PHE A 29 28.66 30.96 29.95
N TYR A 30 29.70 31.77 30.14
CA TYR A 30 31.05 31.44 29.74
C TYR A 30 32.11 31.50 30.86
N ASP A 31 31.79 31.98 32.05
CA ASP A 31 32.75 32.17 33.13
C ASP A 31 32.84 30.94 34.09
N GLY A 32 32.60 29.74 33.59
CA GLY A 32 32.81 28.54 34.40
C GLY A 32 31.83 28.31 35.55
N SER A 33 30.87 29.22 35.77
CA SER A 33 29.77 29.05 36.73
C SER A 33 28.71 28.05 36.28
N TYR A 34 28.67 27.75 34.97
CA TYR A 34 27.88 26.65 34.40
C TYR A 34 28.74 25.40 34.25
N SER A 35 28.60 24.48 35.18
CA SER A 35 29.04 23.11 35.00
C SER A 35 27.89 22.35 34.31
N ALA A 36 28.11 21.93 33.07
CA ALA A 36 27.18 21.01 32.44
C ALA A 36 27.03 19.77 33.34
N PRO A 37 25.79 19.30 33.58
CA PRO A 37 25.62 18.06 34.32
C PRO A 37 26.46 16.96 33.62
N PRO A 38 27.11 16.06 34.39
CA PRO A 38 27.89 14.99 33.80
C PRO A 38 26.96 14.18 32.91
N THR A 39 27.22 14.24 31.62
CA THR A 39 26.52 13.38 30.67
C THR A 39 27.24 12.03 30.75
N GLU A 40 26.76 11.13 31.59
CA GLU A 40 27.14 9.74 31.48
C GLU A 40 26.62 9.24 30.14
N MET A 41 27.49 9.07 29.16
CA MET A 41 27.11 8.31 27.97
C MET A 41 26.78 6.88 28.44
N PRO A 42 25.57 6.41 28.24
CA PRO A 42 25.26 5.02 28.54
C PRO A 42 26.24 4.15 27.74
N SER A 43 26.95 3.27 28.45
CA SER A 43 27.82 2.30 27.81
C SER A 43 26.93 1.37 26.95
N TYR A 44 27.46 0.88 25.84
CA TYR A 44 26.73 -0.09 24.99
C TYR A 44 26.27 -1.31 25.79
N GLU A 45 26.93 -1.65 26.85
CA GLU A 45 26.59 -2.75 27.77
C GLU A 45 25.34 -2.48 28.62
N SER A 46 24.93 -1.21 28.76
CA SER A 46 23.71 -0.82 29.48
C SER A 46 22.44 -0.74 28.59
N PHE A 47 22.57 -0.89 27.28
CA PHE A 47 21.45 -1.04 26.40
C PHE A 47 20.88 -2.45 26.54
N VAL A 48 19.91 -2.61 27.42
CA VAL A 48 19.00 -3.73 27.35
C VAL A 48 18.11 -3.45 26.14
N ILE A 49 18.40 -4.10 25.00
CA ILE A 49 17.44 -4.15 23.89
C ILE A 49 16.23 -4.85 24.47
N PRO A 50 15.07 -4.18 24.64
CA PRO A 50 13.87 -4.89 25.06
C PRO A 50 13.67 -6.01 24.06
N PRO A 51 13.35 -7.24 24.52
CA PRO A 51 12.95 -8.28 23.58
C PRO A 51 11.86 -7.69 22.71
N ALA A 52 11.99 -7.89 21.39
CA ALA A 52 10.92 -7.53 20.47
C ALA A 52 9.62 -8.08 21.07
N PRO A 53 8.56 -7.27 21.21
CA PRO A 53 7.29 -7.79 21.69
C PRO A 53 6.96 -8.98 20.80
N ILE A 54 6.96 -10.17 21.39
CA ILE A 54 6.47 -11.37 20.70
C ILE A 54 4.98 -11.09 20.55
N SER A 55 4.57 -10.71 19.35
CA SER A 55 3.17 -10.65 19.03
C SER A 55 2.64 -12.05 19.28
N GLU A 56 1.68 -12.21 20.17
CA GLU A 56 0.95 -13.47 20.36
C GLU A 56 0.04 -13.76 19.15
N PHE A 57 0.06 -12.88 18.16
CA PHE A 57 -0.73 -12.96 16.95
C PHE A 57 -0.26 -14.14 16.11
N SER A 58 -1.18 -15.07 15.86
CA SER A 58 -1.01 -16.19 14.93
C SER A 58 -1.70 -15.83 13.61
N ASP A 59 -0.92 -15.71 12.56
CA ASP A 59 -1.47 -15.46 11.22
C ASP A 59 -2.20 -16.72 10.72
N VAL A 60 -3.53 -16.68 10.74
CA VAL A 60 -4.39 -17.75 10.26
C VAL A 60 -5.04 -17.28 8.96
N TYR A 61 -4.86 -18.05 7.90
CA TYR A 61 -5.38 -17.70 6.58
C TYR A 61 -5.72 -18.96 5.78
N GLU A 62 -6.57 -18.81 4.79
CA GLU A 62 -6.85 -19.79 3.77
C GLU A 62 -5.95 -19.54 2.55
N GLU A 63 -5.59 -20.60 1.82
CA GLU A 63 -4.84 -20.46 0.57
C GLU A 63 -5.80 -20.14 -0.56
N GLY A 64 -5.38 -19.25 -1.47
CA GLY A 64 -6.15 -18.85 -2.64
C GLY A 64 -5.27 -18.80 -3.89
N LYS A 65 -5.86 -18.38 -4.99
CA LYS A 65 -5.17 -18.17 -6.26
C LYS A 65 -5.53 -16.80 -6.81
N GLY A 66 -4.66 -16.21 -7.58
CA GLY A 66 -4.90 -14.93 -8.24
C GLY A 66 -3.66 -14.07 -8.31
N VAL A 67 -3.76 -12.99 -9.06
CA VAL A 67 -2.71 -11.98 -9.21
C VAL A 67 -3.05 -10.74 -8.40
N ILE A 68 -2.08 -10.25 -7.66
CA ILE A 68 -2.10 -8.92 -7.07
C ILE A 68 -1.27 -8.02 -7.97
N LEU A 69 -1.89 -7.07 -8.63
CA LEU A 69 -1.23 -6.07 -9.45
C LEU A 69 -0.83 -4.88 -8.57
N ILE A 70 0.45 -4.46 -8.62
CA ILE A 70 0.96 -3.30 -7.87
C ILE A 70 1.42 -2.24 -8.86
N ASP A 71 0.87 -1.05 -8.74
CA ASP A 71 1.16 0.08 -9.61
C ASP A 71 2.59 0.59 -9.46
N LEU A 72 3.32 0.70 -10.58
CA LEU A 72 4.58 1.42 -10.76
C LEU A 72 4.55 2.30 -12.01
N ALA A 73 3.41 2.36 -12.71
CA ALA A 73 3.27 3.13 -13.94
C ALA A 73 3.18 4.64 -13.69
N HIS A 74 2.75 5.04 -12.47
CA HIS A 74 2.47 6.43 -12.12
C HIS A 74 3.59 7.09 -11.29
N ASP A 75 4.87 6.75 -11.57
CA ASP A 75 6.06 7.28 -10.85
C ASP A 75 5.91 7.17 -9.31
N ASN A 76 5.44 6.05 -8.84
CA ASN A 76 5.03 5.82 -7.46
C ASN A 76 6.18 6.00 -6.47
N ALA A 77 5.97 6.84 -5.44
CA ALA A 77 7.01 7.23 -4.49
C ALA A 77 7.19 6.22 -3.35
N PHE A 78 7.63 5.00 -3.67
CA PHE A 78 8.00 3.99 -2.68
C PHE A 78 9.12 3.08 -3.20
N ASP A 79 9.84 2.44 -2.27
CA ASP A 79 10.79 1.39 -2.60
C ASP A 79 10.13 0.02 -2.45
N LYS A 80 10.37 -0.92 -3.38
CA LYS A 80 9.75 -2.27 -3.36
C LYS A 80 10.02 -3.01 -2.06
N GLU A 81 11.17 -2.78 -1.44
CA GLU A 81 11.57 -3.37 -0.17
C GLU A 81 10.64 -2.96 0.99
N GLU A 82 10.00 -1.81 0.90
CA GLU A 82 9.03 -1.35 1.92
C GLU A 82 7.78 -2.24 1.96
N LEU A 83 7.48 -2.92 0.86
CA LEU A 83 6.32 -3.82 0.74
C LEU A 83 6.61 -5.27 1.15
N ASN A 84 7.87 -5.62 1.48
CA ASN A 84 8.28 -7.00 1.72
C ASN A 84 7.36 -7.73 2.71
N VAL A 85 6.94 -7.06 3.78
CA VAL A 85 6.07 -7.68 4.80
C VAL A 85 4.70 -8.02 4.23
N LEU A 86 4.10 -7.12 3.45
CA LEU A 86 2.81 -7.35 2.80
C LEU A 86 2.95 -8.40 1.69
N ILE A 87 3.96 -8.27 0.84
CA ILE A 87 4.23 -9.23 -0.26
C ILE A 87 4.42 -10.65 0.27
N LEU A 88 5.23 -10.84 1.32
CA LEU A 88 5.44 -12.16 1.90
C LEU A 88 4.14 -12.77 2.43
N ARG A 89 3.25 -11.98 3.01
CA ARG A 89 1.94 -12.45 3.46
C ARG A 89 1.03 -12.84 2.29
N LEU A 90 1.02 -12.06 1.21
CA LEU A 90 0.23 -12.36 0.02
C LEU A 90 0.74 -13.64 -0.67
N VAL A 91 2.06 -13.76 -0.84
CA VAL A 91 2.68 -14.95 -1.42
C VAL A 91 2.44 -16.19 -0.55
N SER A 92 2.49 -16.08 0.79
CA SER A 92 2.19 -17.20 1.69
C SER A 92 0.74 -17.69 1.57
N ARG A 93 -0.16 -16.84 1.09
CA ARG A 93 -1.58 -17.14 0.80
C ARG A 93 -1.79 -17.71 -0.61
N GLY A 94 -0.72 -17.96 -1.37
CA GLY A 94 -0.79 -18.52 -2.73
C GLY A 94 -0.99 -17.50 -3.84
N LEU A 95 -0.95 -16.20 -3.53
CA LEU A 95 -1.13 -15.15 -4.54
C LEU A 95 0.16 -14.84 -5.29
N THR A 96 0.05 -14.51 -6.56
CA THR A 96 1.14 -14.05 -7.41
C THR A 96 1.21 -12.53 -7.40
N ILE A 97 2.40 -11.97 -7.28
CA ILE A 97 2.61 -10.51 -7.31
C ILE A 97 3.12 -10.09 -8.68
N LYS A 98 2.44 -9.16 -9.30
CA LYS A 98 2.84 -8.52 -10.56
C LYS A 98 2.96 -7.01 -10.37
N PHE A 99 3.94 -6.40 -11.01
CA PHE A 99 4.12 -4.95 -10.98
C PHE A 99 3.74 -4.38 -12.35
N LEU A 100 2.81 -3.44 -12.37
CA LEU A 100 2.44 -2.67 -13.55
C LEU A 100 3.52 -1.63 -13.83
N SER A 101 4.15 -1.68 -14.98
CA SER A 101 5.20 -0.73 -15.37
C SER A 101 4.68 0.29 -16.38
N ALA A 102 5.37 1.42 -16.49
CA ALA A 102 5.03 2.42 -17.50
C ALA A 102 5.09 1.83 -18.92
N GLY A 103 3.96 1.76 -19.57
CA GLY A 103 3.80 1.20 -20.92
C GLY A 103 3.08 -0.15 -20.98
N ASP A 104 2.79 -0.77 -19.84
CA ASP A 104 1.87 -1.90 -19.75
C ASP A 104 0.44 -1.37 -19.94
N ASP A 105 -0.44 -2.19 -20.53
CA ASP A 105 -1.85 -1.83 -20.70
C ASP A 105 -2.62 -2.19 -19.42
N LEU A 106 -3.15 -1.18 -18.74
CA LEU A 106 -3.90 -1.37 -17.51
C LEU A 106 -5.22 -2.12 -17.74
N GLU A 107 -5.85 -1.96 -18.90
CA GLU A 107 -7.11 -2.63 -19.23
C GLU A 107 -6.88 -4.14 -19.42
N GLU A 108 -5.84 -4.51 -20.17
CA GLU A 108 -5.42 -5.90 -20.36
C GLU A 108 -5.03 -6.59 -19.03
N GLU A 109 -4.41 -5.83 -18.11
CA GLU A 109 -3.95 -6.37 -16.83
C GLU A 109 -5.05 -6.52 -15.77
N LEU A 110 -6.08 -5.69 -15.81
CA LEU A 110 -7.16 -5.70 -14.82
C LEU A 110 -8.41 -6.46 -15.28
N LEU A 111 -8.75 -6.36 -16.57
CA LEU A 111 -9.98 -6.93 -17.09
C LEU A 111 -9.65 -8.19 -17.89
N VAL A 112 -10.34 -9.27 -17.61
CA VAL A 112 -10.30 -10.46 -18.44
C VAL A 112 -11.17 -10.15 -19.67
N GLU A 113 -10.58 -10.12 -20.86
CA GLU A 113 -11.38 -10.12 -22.07
C GLU A 113 -12.15 -11.45 -22.10
N ASP A 114 -13.47 -11.38 -21.90
CA ASP A 114 -14.32 -12.49 -22.29
C ASP A 114 -14.11 -12.65 -23.81
N GLU A 115 -13.37 -13.66 -24.22
CA GLU A 115 -13.37 -14.10 -25.62
C GLU A 115 -14.84 -14.44 -25.96
N GLU A 116 -15.60 -13.40 -26.35
CA GLU A 116 -16.89 -13.62 -27.00
C GLU A 116 -16.62 -14.59 -28.15
N GLU A 117 -17.22 -15.77 -28.10
CA GLU A 117 -17.28 -16.72 -29.18
C GLU A 117 -17.54 -15.93 -30.48
N GLU A 118 -16.47 -15.62 -31.23
CA GLU A 118 -16.65 -15.27 -32.65
C GLU A 118 -17.38 -16.46 -33.26
N ALA A 119 -18.68 -16.29 -33.35
CA ALA A 119 -19.57 -17.22 -34.04
C ALA A 119 -18.94 -17.49 -35.39
N LEU A 120 -18.40 -18.73 -35.52
CA LEU A 120 -17.95 -19.26 -36.78
C LEU A 120 -19.11 -19.09 -37.78
N GLU A 121 -19.08 -18.04 -38.58
CA GLU A 121 -19.88 -17.96 -39.81
C GLU A 121 -19.37 -19.11 -40.67
N GLU A 122 -20.14 -20.21 -40.67
CA GLU A 122 -19.96 -21.32 -41.59
C GLU A 122 -20.09 -20.77 -43.04
N GLU A 123 -18.94 -20.55 -43.69
CA GLU A 123 -18.93 -20.37 -45.14
C GLU A 123 -19.32 -21.73 -45.79
N PRO A 124 -20.23 -21.71 -46.79
CA PRO A 124 -20.71 -22.94 -47.41
C PRO A 124 -19.60 -23.61 -48.23
N ILE A 125 -19.38 -24.88 -47.93
CA ILE A 125 -18.49 -25.80 -48.66
C ILE A 125 -18.87 -25.80 -50.14
N GLY A 126 -18.02 -25.23 -50.99
CA GLY A 126 -18.07 -25.37 -52.43
C GLY A 126 -17.43 -26.70 -52.85
N GLU A 127 -18.25 -27.55 -53.48
CA GLU A 127 -17.82 -28.81 -54.15
C GLU A 127 -16.88 -28.51 -55.31
N ASN A 128 -16.06 -29.56 -55.61
CA ASN A 128 -15.28 -29.86 -56.83
C ASN A 128 -13.79 -29.52 -56.73
N ASP A 129 -12.87 -30.35 -57.21
CA ASP A 129 -12.85 -31.43 -58.16
C ASP A 129 -11.62 -32.35 -57.94
N GLU A 130 -11.73 -33.52 -58.53
CA GLU A 130 -10.83 -34.66 -58.62
C GLU A 130 -9.45 -34.39 -59.29
N GLU A 131 -8.57 -35.41 -59.12
CA GLU A 131 -7.39 -35.78 -59.94
C GLU A 131 -6.03 -35.30 -59.34
N GLU A 132 -4.97 -36.08 -59.19
CA GLU A 132 -4.49 -37.27 -59.89
C GLU A 132 -3.33 -37.93 -59.15
N MET A 133 -3.23 -39.23 -59.19
CA MET A 133 -2.16 -40.09 -58.70
C MET A 133 -0.83 -39.86 -59.45
N THR A 134 0.32 -39.92 -58.78
CA THR A 134 1.52 -40.51 -59.35
C THR A 134 2.44 -41.18 -58.31
N GLU A 135 2.93 -42.33 -58.71
CA GLU A 135 3.61 -43.40 -58.09
C GLU A 135 5.03 -43.09 -57.55
N GLU A 136 5.45 -43.99 -56.64
CA GLU A 136 6.76 -44.25 -56.03
C GLU A 136 7.93 -44.39 -57.03
N PRO A 137 9.22 -44.52 -56.58
CA PRO A 137 9.62 -45.72 -55.84
C PRO A 137 10.77 -45.63 -54.82
N ALA A 138 10.70 -46.56 -53.91
CA ALA A 138 11.72 -47.42 -53.21
C ALA A 138 13.21 -47.02 -53.10
N GLY A 139 13.75 -47.22 -51.92
CA GLY A 139 15.19 -47.29 -51.59
C GLY A 139 15.47 -47.55 -50.11
N GLU A 140 15.50 -48.81 -49.77
CA GLU A 140 16.38 -49.66 -48.94
C GLU A 140 17.06 -49.11 -47.65
N GLU A 141 16.77 -49.85 -46.58
CA GLU A 141 17.62 -50.49 -45.56
C GLU A 141 18.44 -49.63 -44.57
N GLY A 142 18.13 -49.87 -43.28
CA GLY A 142 18.96 -49.49 -42.15
C GLY A 142 18.31 -49.89 -40.82
N ASP A 143 18.49 -51.21 -40.51
CA ASP A 143 18.08 -51.91 -39.30
C ASP A 143 18.82 -51.38 -38.08
N LEU A 144 18.14 -50.81 -37.10
CA LEU A 144 18.56 -50.74 -35.70
C LEU A 144 17.32 -50.75 -34.79
N ALA A 145 17.27 -51.80 -34.00
CA ALA A 145 16.25 -52.08 -33.01
C ALA A 145 16.19 -50.97 -31.94
N GLU A 146 15.06 -50.33 -31.81
CA GLU A 146 14.67 -49.55 -30.64
C GLU A 146 13.43 -50.19 -29.99
N GLU A 147 13.56 -50.39 -28.69
CA GLU A 147 12.51 -50.94 -27.82
C GLU A 147 11.27 -50.05 -27.85
N PRO A 148 10.05 -50.56 -27.66
CA PRO A 148 8.85 -49.79 -27.69
C PRO A 148 8.75 -48.92 -26.42
N MET A 149 8.97 -47.63 -26.56
CA MET A 149 8.52 -46.67 -25.58
C MET A 149 6.99 -46.66 -25.55
N ASN A 150 6.49 -46.73 -24.37
CA ASN A 150 5.10 -46.76 -23.98
C ASN A 150 4.38 -45.50 -24.46
N GLU A 151 3.73 -45.56 -25.60
CA GLU A 151 2.75 -44.56 -26.04
C GLU A 151 1.50 -44.70 -25.18
N GLY A 152 1.32 -43.82 -24.24
CA GLY A 152 0.14 -43.82 -23.37
C GLY A 152 0.12 -42.74 -22.31
N GLN A 153 0.61 -41.56 -22.63
CA GLN A 153 0.16 -40.36 -21.94
C GLN A 153 -0.37 -39.41 -23.01
N THR A 154 -1.69 -39.43 -23.14
CA THR A 154 -2.44 -38.33 -23.71
C THR A 154 -2.00 -37.08 -22.94
N GLU A 155 -1.34 -36.16 -23.63
CA GLU A 155 -1.28 -34.78 -23.22
C GLU A 155 -2.75 -34.31 -23.19
N GLU A 156 -3.43 -34.54 -22.06
CA GLU A 156 -4.57 -33.70 -21.70
C GLU A 156 -3.95 -32.33 -21.57
N ASP A 157 -4.26 -31.44 -22.48
CA ASP A 157 -4.02 -30.04 -22.42
C ASP A 157 -4.57 -29.55 -21.07
N LEU A 158 -3.70 -29.44 -20.06
CA LEU A 158 -3.92 -28.60 -18.93
C LEU A 158 -3.82 -27.19 -19.50
N GLU A 159 -4.93 -26.66 -20.00
CA GLU A 159 -5.11 -25.24 -20.13
C GLU A 159 -4.94 -24.70 -18.70
N GLU A 160 -3.72 -24.31 -18.32
CA GLU A 160 -3.48 -23.53 -17.12
C GLU A 160 -4.24 -22.21 -17.34
N GLU A 161 -5.44 -22.11 -16.78
CA GLU A 161 -6.17 -20.85 -16.71
C GLU A 161 -5.21 -19.80 -16.18
N LEU A 162 -4.96 -18.76 -16.99
CA LEU A 162 -4.09 -17.66 -16.59
C LEU A 162 -4.66 -17.06 -15.31
N PRO A 163 -3.84 -16.88 -14.28
CA PRO A 163 -4.34 -16.39 -12.99
C PRO A 163 -4.90 -14.98 -13.15
N VAL A 164 -6.19 -14.82 -12.84
CA VAL A 164 -6.93 -13.56 -12.92
C VAL A 164 -6.41 -12.56 -11.89
N THR A 165 -6.36 -11.28 -12.24
CA THR A 165 -6.08 -10.20 -11.29
C THR A 165 -7.24 -10.04 -10.30
N VAL A 166 -6.99 -10.28 -9.01
CA VAL A 166 -8.00 -10.22 -7.94
C VAL A 166 -7.95 -8.93 -7.16
N ALA A 167 -6.80 -8.24 -7.15
CA ALA A 167 -6.67 -6.95 -6.50
C ALA A 167 -5.63 -6.07 -7.19
N PHE A 168 -5.88 -4.76 -7.14
CA PHE A 168 -4.99 -3.70 -7.59
C PHE A 168 -4.55 -2.84 -6.41
N ILE A 169 -3.24 -2.60 -6.28
CA ILE A 169 -2.64 -1.83 -5.19
C ILE A 169 -1.98 -0.58 -5.78
N VAL A 170 -2.42 0.58 -5.35
CA VAL A 170 -1.85 1.88 -5.74
C VAL A 170 -1.23 2.55 -4.51
N ILE A 171 0.06 2.94 -4.61
CA ILE A 171 0.81 3.50 -3.49
C ILE A 171 1.46 4.81 -3.92
N SER A 172 1.07 5.93 -3.31
CA SER A 172 1.67 7.26 -3.48
C SER A 172 2.04 7.60 -4.94
N PRO A 173 1.10 7.51 -5.91
CA PRO A 173 1.34 7.86 -7.30
C PRO A 173 1.73 9.33 -7.41
N GLN A 174 2.73 9.67 -8.22
CA GLN A 174 3.17 11.05 -8.48
C GLN A 174 2.55 11.63 -9.74
N ASP A 175 2.16 10.77 -10.68
CA ASP A 175 1.43 11.13 -11.88
C ASP A 175 -0.07 10.90 -11.68
N GLU A 176 -0.89 11.73 -12.31
CA GLU A 176 -2.36 11.62 -12.28
C GLU A 176 -2.84 10.43 -13.13
N PHE A 177 -3.82 9.70 -12.62
CA PHE A 177 -4.57 8.72 -13.40
C PHE A 177 -5.38 9.43 -14.49
N SER A 178 -5.23 9.00 -15.74
CA SER A 178 -6.04 9.47 -16.85
C SER A 178 -7.52 9.09 -16.69
N LYS A 179 -8.38 9.69 -17.52
CA LYS A 179 -9.81 9.37 -17.46
C LYS A 179 -10.07 7.90 -17.82
N ASP A 180 -9.36 7.36 -18.81
CA ASP A 180 -9.57 6.01 -19.30
C ASP A 180 -9.08 4.98 -18.27
N GLU A 181 -7.93 5.19 -17.63
CA GLU A 181 -7.43 4.36 -16.54
C GLU A 181 -8.38 4.33 -15.33
N LYS A 182 -8.96 5.48 -14.96
CA LYS A 182 -9.95 5.54 -13.89
C LYS A 182 -11.23 4.77 -14.22
N GLU A 183 -11.67 4.83 -15.48
CA GLU A 183 -12.83 4.08 -15.96
C GLU A 183 -12.54 2.57 -15.92
N THR A 184 -11.34 2.15 -16.31
CA THR A 184 -10.87 0.75 -16.20
C THR A 184 -10.84 0.27 -14.77
N VAL A 185 -10.22 1.04 -13.85
CA VAL A 185 -10.19 0.69 -12.41
C VAL A 185 -11.61 0.63 -11.83
N GLY A 186 -12.50 1.54 -12.27
CA GLY A 186 -13.90 1.53 -11.86
C GLY A 186 -14.61 0.24 -12.27
N LYS A 187 -14.46 -0.19 -13.54
CA LYS A 187 -15.00 -1.47 -14.03
C LYS A 187 -14.47 -2.66 -13.24
N PHE A 188 -13.17 -2.72 -13.05
CA PHE A 188 -12.52 -3.77 -12.27
C PHE A 188 -13.13 -3.91 -10.86
N VAL A 189 -13.36 -2.79 -10.16
CA VAL A 189 -14.00 -2.81 -8.82
C VAL A 189 -15.47 -3.23 -8.91
N ASP A 190 -16.19 -2.77 -9.91
CA ASP A 190 -17.61 -3.14 -10.12
C ASP A 190 -17.75 -4.65 -10.38
N GLU A 191 -16.83 -5.25 -11.13
CA GLU A 191 -16.77 -6.69 -11.43
C GLU A 191 -16.31 -7.56 -10.24
N GLY A 192 -15.93 -6.95 -9.13
CA GLY A 192 -15.60 -7.66 -7.89
C GLY A 192 -14.15 -7.58 -7.47
N GLY A 193 -13.28 -6.99 -8.30
CA GLY A 193 -11.89 -6.72 -7.98
C GLY A 193 -11.72 -5.82 -6.75
N LYS A 194 -10.63 -5.99 -6.02
CA LYS A 194 -10.34 -5.21 -4.81
C LYS A 194 -9.28 -4.14 -5.09
N LEU A 195 -9.51 -2.94 -4.59
CA LEU A 195 -8.60 -1.80 -4.76
C LEU A 195 -8.05 -1.34 -3.41
N LEU A 196 -6.73 -1.43 -3.23
CA LEU A 196 -6.03 -0.91 -2.07
C LEU A 196 -5.30 0.39 -2.43
N LEU A 197 -5.67 1.48 -1.79
CA LEU A 197 -5.07 2.80 -1.93
C LEU A 197 -4.25 3.14 -0.69
N ILE A 198 -2.93 3.28 -0.83
CA ILE A 198 -2.05 3.71 0.26
C ILE A 198 -1.38 5.01 -0.14
N ALA A 199 -1.61 6.07 0.63
CA ALA A 199 -0.86 7.31 0.49
C ALA A 199 -0.02 7.56 1.75
N ASP A 200 1.01 8.39 1.60
CA ASP A 200 1.90 8.75 2.70
C ASP A 200 2.12 10.27 2.68
N PRO A 201 1.68 11.02 3.68
CA PRO A 201 1.78 12.48 3.67
C PRO A 201 3.17 13.05 3.38
N PRO A 202 4.30 12.44 3.83
CA PRO A 202 5.63 12.86 3.44
C PRO A 202 5.96 12.68 1.94
N ARG A 203 5.20 11.81 1.26
CA ARG A 203 5.40 11.47 -0.16
C ARG A 203 4.27 12.08 -0.96
N TYR A 204 4.41 13.37 -1.17
CA TYR A 204 3.39 14.11 -1.91
C TYR A 204 3.11 13.44 -3.25
N GLY A 205 1.83 13.32 -3.63
CA GLY A 205 1.43 12.63 -4.85
C GLY A 205 -0.02 12.91 -5.25
N GLU A 206 -0.42 12.32 -6.36
CA GLU A 206 -1.70 12.56 -7.04
C GLU A 206 -2.75 11.46 -6.74
N MET A 207 -2.69 10.86 -5.54
CA MET A 207 -3.66 9.83 -5.11
C MET A 207 -5.12 10.27 -5.31
N ASN A 208 -5.40 11.55 -5.10
CA ASN A 208 -6.75 12.09 -5.25
C ASN A 208 -7.25 12.09 -6.70
N SER A 209 -6.37 11.94 -7.70
CA SER A 209 -6.79 11.79 -9.09
C SER A 209 -7.64 10.54 -9.30
N LEU A 210 -7.37 9.46 -8.56
CA LEU A 210 -8.12 8.20 -8.60
C LEU A 210 -9.14 8.09 -7.47
N SER A 211 -8.75 8.38 -6.22
CA SER A 211 -9.56 8.09 -5.03
C SER A 211 -10.87 8.87 -4.96
N LEU A 212 -10.94 10.05 -5.59
CA LEU A 212 -12.17 10.86 -5.62
C LEU A 212 -13.32 10.17 -6.36
N ASP A 213 -13.05 9.32 -7.34
CA ASP A 213 -14.07 8.57 -8.08
C ASP A 213 -14.76 7.53 -7.16
N PHE A 214 -14.10 7.13 -6.09
CA PHE A 214 -14.63 6.26 -5.03
C PHE A 214 -15.16 7.03 -3.81
N GLY A 215 -15.25 8.38 -3.89
CA GLY A 215 -15.73 9.22 -2.82
C GLY A 215 -14.79 9.35 -1.62
N LEU A 216 -13.50 9.14 -1.84
CA LEU A 216 -12.43 9.25 -0.85
C LEU A 216 -11.53 10.45 -1.17
N LEU A 217 -11.32 11.33 -0.19
CA LEU A 217 -10.41 12.46 -0.32
C LEU A 217 -9.29 12.31 0.71
N PHE A 218 -8.07 12.09 0.26
CA PHE A 218 -6.87 12.20 1.08
C PHE A 218 -6.59 13.68 1.32
N GLU A 219 -6.79 14.12 2.57
CA GLU A 219 -6.60 15.51 2.93
C GLU A 219 -5.11 15.87 2.94
N PRO A 220 -4.73 17.09 2.51
CA PRO A 220 -3.32 17.50 2.51
C PRO A 220 -2.87 17.91 3.92
N ASP A 221 -3.13 17.07 4.92
CA ASP A 221 -2.89 17.37 6.32
C ASP A 221 -1.91 16.38 6.97
N TYR A 222 -1.46 16.75 8.17
CA TYR A 222 -0.75 15.89 9.09
C TYR A 222 -1.49 15.84 10.41
N LEU A 223 -1.70 14.63 10.91
CA LEU A 223 -2.24 14.44 12.25
C LEU A 223 -1.12 14.48 13.28
N TYR A 224 -1.43 15.07 14.45
CA TYR A 224 -0.51 15.11 15.57
C TYR A 224 -1.26 14.92 16.89
N ASN A 225 -0.63 14.25 17.86
CA ASN A 225 -1.20 14.01 19.17
C ASN A 225 -0.33 14.67 20.25
N MET A 226 -0.95 15.49 21.10
CA MET A 226 -0.23 16.26 22.14
C MET A 226 -0.02 15.47 23.42
N LYS A 227 -0.62 14.29 23.57
CA LYS A 227 -0.50 13.46 24.77
C LYS A 227 0.31 12.21 24.54
N GLU A 228 0.05 11.48 23.45
CA GLU A 228 0.76 10.27 23.07
C GLU A 228 1.66 10.62 21.88
N ASN A 229 2.89 11.00 22.16
CA ASN A 229 3.75 11.69 21.18
C ASN A 229 5.19 11.20 21.17
N GLU A 230 5.44 9.93 21.39
CA GLU A 230 6.79 9.37 21.58
C GLU A 230 7.82 9.85 20.55
N THR A 231 7.40 10.24 19.34
CA THR A 231 8.30 10.69 18.27
C THR A 231 7.78 11.99 17.64
N ASN A 232 8.13 13.14 18.21
CA ASN A 232 7.81 14.46 17.66
C ASN A 232 6.31 14.66 17.34
N TYR A 233 5.43 14.13 18.18
CA TYR A 233 3.96 14.20 18.03
C TYR A 233 3.38 13.46 16.81
N LYS A 234 4.19 12.66 16.10
CA LYS A 234 3.83 12.02 14.84
C LYS A 234 3.29 10.61 14.98
N ASN A 235 3.50 9.96 16.14
CA ASN A 235 2.87 8.67 16.42
C ASN A 235 1.40 8.89 16.74
N ILE A 236 0.54 8.34 15.92
CA ILE A 236 -0.90 8.39 16.07
C ILE A 236 -1.39 7.00 16.44
N PHE A 237 -1.93 6.88 17.65
CA PHE A 237 -2.55 5.65 18.11
C PHE A 237 -4.04 5.66 17.79
N VAL A 238 -4.51 4.62 17.13
CA VAL A 238 -5.92 4.42 16.80
C VAL A 238 -6.46 3.30 17.68
N THR A 239 -7.57 3.57 18.38
CA THR A 239 -8.20 2.65 19.33
C THR A 239 -9.72 2.57 19.15
N GLU A 240 -10.27 3.29 18.19
CA GLU A 240 -11.70 3.30 17.88
C GLU A 240 -11.91 2.75 16.47
N PHE A 241 -12.50 1.58 16.37
CA PHE A 241 -12.73 0.88 15.10
C PHE A 241 -14.21 0.60 14.90
N LYS A 242 -14.67 0.63 13.64
CA LYS A 242 -15.94 0.02 13.26
C LYS A 242 -15.69 -1.45 12.95
N GLU A 243 -16.59 -2.30 13.37
CA GLU A 243 -16.52 -3.75 13.13
C GLU A 243 -16.62 -4.08 11.63
N ASN A 244 -15.57 -4.68 11.10
CA ASN A 244 -15.45 -5.22 9.74
C ASN A 244 -14.18 -6.09 9.64
N ASP A 245 -13.98 -6.77 8.50
CA ASP A 245 -12.88 -7.71 8.29
C ASP A 245 -11.49 -7.08 8.47
N ILE A 246 -11.33 -5.79 8.11
CA ILE A 246 -10.03 -5.08 8.22
C ILE A 246 -9.69 -4.78 9.68
N THR A 247 -10.69 -4.53 10.50
CA THR A 247 -10.51 -4.11 11.89
C THR A 247 -10.81 -5.21 12.90
N GLU A 248 -11.03 -6.43 12.42
CA GLU A 248 -11.30 -7.59 13.26
C GLU A 248 -10.17 -7.84 14.25
N GLU A 249 -10.54 -8.05 15.52
CA GLU A 249 -9.63 -8.32 16.65
C GLU A 249 -8.53 -7.26 16.86
N LEU A 250 -8.64 -6.04 16.32
CA LEU A 250 -7.73 -4.96 16.61
C LEU A 250 -8.14 -4.22 17.89
N GLU A 251 -7.21 -4.07 18.80
CA GLU A 251 -7.37 -3.24 20.00
C GLU A 251 -6.72 -1.86 19.84
N LYS A 252 -5.50 -1.83 19.30
CA LYS A 252 -4.72 -0.60 19.13
C LYS A 252 -3.67 -0.74 18.03
N ILE A 253 -3.66 0.17 17.07
CA ILE A 253 -2.62 0.28 16.06
C ILE A 253 -1.83 1.59 16.21
N ALA A 254 -0.62 1.61 15.67
CA ALA A 254 0.23 2.80 15.62
C ALA A 254 0.51 3.19 14.16
N LEU A 255 0.13 4.40 13.79
CA LEU A 255 0.42 5.01 12.50
C LEU A 255 1.44 6.13 12.68
N TYR A 256 2.27 6.37 11.66
CA TYR A 256 3.39 7.31 11.77
C TYR A 256 3.36 8.36 10.65
N THR A 257 3.32 9.64 11.02
CA THR A 257 3.22 10.76 10.06
C THR A 257 1.98 10.66 9.17
N VAL A 258 0.87 10.33 9.78
CA VAL A 258 -0.39 10.01 9.12
C VAL A 258 -1.18 11.26 8.73
N GLY A 259 -1.97 11.17 7.67
CA GLY A 259 -2.99 12.15 7.28
C GLY A 259 -4.41 11.67 7.56
N SER A 260 -5.41 12.50 7.24
CA SER A 260 -6.81 12.13 7.36
C SER A 260 -7.47 11.91 6.00
N ILE A 261 -8.43 10.99 5.96
CA ILE A 261 -9.27 10.70 4.78
C ILE A 261 -10.67 11.22 5.05
N SER A 262 -11.13 12.13 4.21
CA SER A 262 -12.52 12.58 4.20
C SER A 262 -13.37 11.65 3.33
N SER A 263 -14.41 11.10 3.92
CA SER A 263 -15.39 10.25 3.25
C SER A 263 -16.77 10.45 3.85
N ALA A 264 -17.83 10.18 3.11
CA ALA A 264 -19.21 10.43 3.60
C ALA A 264 -19.55 9.56 4.81
N ASN A 265 -19.29 8.25 4.76
CA ASN A 265 -19.58 7.28 5.84
C ASN A 265 -18.60 6.10 5.88
N SER A 266 -17.55 6.14 5.05
CA SER A 266 -16.67 4.99 4.80
C SER A 266 -15.50 4.89 5.80
N SER A 267 -15.36 5.84 6.72
CA SER A 267 -14.33 5.78 7.78
C SER A 267 -14.55 4.59 8.69
N ILE A 268 -13.50 3.79 8.93
CA ILE A 268 -13.55 2.57 9.75
C ILE A 268 -12.65 2.60 10.98
N ALA A 269 -11.66 3.49 11.01
CA ALA A 269 -10.74 3.66 12.12
C ALA A 269 -10.64 5.14 12.48
N PHE A 270 -10.72 5.48 13.77
CA PHE A 270 -10.78 6.85 14.22
C PHE A 270 -9.70 7.14 15.25
N VAL A 271 -9.12 8.33 15.12
CA VAL A 271 -8.15 8.82 16.10
C VAL A 271 -8.84 9.40 17.33
N ASP A 272 -8.12 9.42 18.44
CA ASP A 272 -8.65 9.93 19.70
C ASP A 272 -8.89 11.45 19.65
N ARG A 273 -9.65 11.97 20.64
CA ARG A 273 -9.97 13.41 20.75
C ARG A 273 -8.76 14.32 21.06
N ASN A 274 -7.58 13.78 21.36
CA ASN A 274 -6.35 14.55 21.62
C ASN A 274 -5.49 14.63 20.35
N THR A 275 -5.93 14.00 19.27
CA THR A 275 -5.31 14.07 17.95
C THR A 275 -5.97 15.19 17.14
N PHE A 276 -5.15 15.99 16.51
CA PHE A 276 -5.53 17.16 15.74
C PHE A 276 -4.92 17.10 14.35
N SER A 277 -5.57 17.74 13.39
CA SER A 277 -5.00 18.02 12.08
C SER A 277 -4.32 19.39 12.10
N ASN A 278 -3.22 19.53 11.38
CA ASN A 278 -2.55 20.81 11.20
C ASN A 278 -3.30 21.76 10.26
N MET A 279 -4.28 21.28 9.51
CA MET A 279 -5.05 22.05 8.54
C MET A 279 -6.54 22.12 8.85
N ILE A 280 -7.12 21.06 9.42
CA ILE A 280 -8.55 20.96 9.66
C ILE A 280 -8.87 21.41 11.08
N GLU A 281 -9.48 22.57 11.24
CA GLU A 281 -9.82 23.15 12.56
C GLU A 281 -11.05 22.48 13.21
N THR A 282 -11.83 21.72 12.47
CA THR A 282 -13.08 21.15 12.98
C THR A 282 -12.81 19.94 13.87
N ARG A 283 -13.52 19.86 15.01
CA ARG A 283 -13.51 18.71 15.94
C ARG A 283 -14.29 17.51 15.38
N LYS A 284 -14.17 17.22 14.10
CA LYS A 284 -14.70 15.98 13.53
C LYS A 284 -13.78 14.83 13.94
N SER A 285 -14.34 13.64 14.06
CA SER A 285 -13.54 12.43 14.16
C SER A 285 -12.71 12.32 12.88
N LEU A 286 -11.38 12.43 13.02
CA LEU A 286 -10.45 12.26 11.92
C LEU A 286 -10.20 10.77 11.72
N SER A 287 -10.15 10.33 10.48
CA SER A 287 -9.97 8.92 10.14
C SER A 287 -8.82 8.75 9.16
N PRO A 288 -7.81 7.93 9.46
CA PRO A 288 -6.76 7.58 8.53
C PRO A 288 -7.07 6.37 7.67
N ILE A 289 -8.17 5.64 7.94
CA ILE A 289 -8.52 4.42 7.21
C ILE A 289 -10.01 4.48 6.83
N ALA A 290 -10.30 4.19 5.58
CA ALA A 290 -11.65 4.16 5.04
C ALA A 290 -11.87 2.93 4.16
N LEU A 291 -13.06 2.35 4.22
CA LEU A 291 -13.49 1.19 3.43
C LEU A 291 -14.82 1.51 2.76
N THR A 292 -14.90 1.43 1.44
CA THR A 292 -16.05 1.86 0.63
C THR A 292 -16.35 0.87 -0.50
N GLN A 293 -17.34 1.18 -1.35
CA GLN A 293 -17.76 0.32 -2.46
C GLN A 293 -18.06 -1.12 -2.03
N GLU A 294 -18.98 -1.26 -1.09
CA GLU A 294 -19.36 -2.58 -0.56
C GLU A 294 -18.18 -3.41 -0.05
N SER A 295 -17.21 -2.75 0.58
CA SER A 295 -15.96 -3.33 1.09
C SER A 295 -14.94 -3.73 0.03
N LYS A 296 -15.02 -3.20 -1.19
CA LYS A 296 -14.06 -3.49 -2.28
C LYS A 296 -12.92 -2.48 -2.38
N VAL A 297 -13.07 -1.25 -1.84
CA VAL A 297 -12.03 -0.20 -1.90
C VAL A 297 -11.58 0.16 -0.49
N LEU A 298 -10.34 -0.15 -0.17
CA LEU A 298 -9.69 0.19 1.10
C LEU A 298 -8.67 1.30 0.90
N ALA A 299 -8.75 2.36 1.71
CA ALA A 299 -7.80 3.46 1.70
C ALA A 299 -7.13 3.59 3.06
N ILE A 300 -5.80 3.71 3.06
CA ILE A 300 -4.95 3.89 4.26
C ILE A 300 -4.00 5.06 4.02
N TYR A 301 -3.96 6.03 4.94
CA TYR A 301 -3.13 7.22 4.78
C TYR A 301 -1.86 7.17 5.64
N ASP A 302 -1.15 6.07 5.54
CA ASP A 302 0.19 5.84 6.09
C ASP A 302 0.78 4.62 5.36
N LEU A 303 2.01 4.70 4.86
CA LEU A 303 2.74 3.56 4.33
C LEU A 303 3.64 2.94 5.41
N THR A 304 4.04 3.73 6.39
CA THR A 304 5.07 3.34 7.37
C THR A 304 4.63 2.12 8.20
N PHE A 305 3.32 1.93 8.45
CA PHE A 305 2.84 0.83 9.28
C PHE A 305 3.19 -0.57 8.75
N ILE A 306 3.42 -0.72 7.44
CA ILE A 306 3.83 -2.01 6.84
C ILE A 306 5.35 -2.19 6.79
N THR A 307 6.12 -1.14 7.07
CA THR A 307 7.58 -1.16 6.97
C THR A 307 8.23 -1.59 8.30
N GLU A 308 9.43 -2.17 8.24
CA GLU A 308 10.22 -2.44 9.45
C GLU A 308 10.83 -1.15 10.03
N PRO A 309 10.82 -0.96 11.34
CA PRO A 309 10.33 -1.85 12.41
C PRO A 309 8.87 -1.59 12.81
N TYR A 310 8.15 -0.70 12.13
CA TYR A 310 6.82 -0.20 12.53
C TYR A 310 5.72 -1.27 12.39
N ASN A 311 5.89 -2.21 11.48
CA ASN A 311 4.99 -3.35 11.30
C ASN A 311 4.82 -4.21 12.56
N GLY A 312 5.83 -4.26 13.43
CA GLY A 312 5.79 -5.01 14.69
C GLY A 312 5.24 -4.23 15.89
N ILE A 313 4.79 -2.99 15.71
CA ILE A 313 4.30 -2.15 16.81
C ILE A 313 2.81 -2.40 17.04
N LEU A 314 2.43 -2.73 18.29
CA LEU A 314 1.03 -3.01 18.67
C LEU A 314 0.39 -4.02 17.73
N ASP A 315 -0.84 -3.76 17.27
CA ASP A 315 -1.58 -4.64 16.36
C ASP A 315 -1.33 -4.36 14.89
N ASN A 316 -0.26 -3.63 14.53
CA ASN A 316 0.05 -3.35 13.12
C ASN A 316 0.24 -4.64 12.31
N ASN A 317 0.92 -5.65 12.89
CA ASN A 317 1.06 -6.96 12.26
C ASN A 317 -0.28 -7.65 11.99
N HIS A 318 -1.23 -7.49 12.91
CA HIS A 318 -2.58 -8.02 12.76
C HIS A 318 -3.33 -7.26 11.67
N LEU A 319 -3.27 -5.92 11.67
CA LEU A 319 -3.84 -5.11 10.60
C LEU A 319 -3.31 -5.53 9.22
N ILE A 320 -1.99 -5.75 9.07
CA ILE A 320 -1.39 -6.19 7.81
C ILE A 320 -1.94 -7.56 7.38
N SER A 321 -2.16 -8.47 8.34
CA SER A 321 -2.76 -9.77 8.06
C SER A 321 -4.21 -9.64 7.61
N ASN A 322 -5.01 -8.82 8.29
CA ASN A 322 -6.39 -8.56 7.91
C ASN A 322 -6.48 -7.94 6.51
N VAL A 323 -5.58 -6.99 6.18
CA VAL A 323 -5.47 -6.44 4.82
C VAL A 323 -5.10 -7.51 3.81
N ALA A 324 -4.15 -8.39 4.12
CA ALA A 324 -3.76 -9.47 3.23
C ALA A 324 -4.90 -10.50 3.03
N ASN A 325 -5.65 -10.83 4.09
CA ASN A 325 -6.84 -11.70 4.00
C ASN A 325 -7.93 -11.02 3.17
N TRP A 326 -8.14 -9.72 3.37
CA TRP A 326 -9.13 -8.97 2.60
C TRP A 326 -8.76 -8.90 1.11
N LEU A 327 -7.48 -8.87 0.73
CA LEU A 327 -7.04 -8.89 -0.67
C LEU A 327 -7.23 -10.25 -1.36
N MET A 328 -7.51 -11.32 -0.62
CA MET A 328 -7.82 -12.63 -1.19
C MET A 328 -9.09 -12.56 -2.06
N PRO A 329 -9.19 -13.35 -3.13
CA PRO A 329 -10.45 -13.49 -3.86
C PRO A 329 -11.56 -13.88 -2.89
N ALA A 330 -12.81 -13.50 -3.21
CA ALA A 330 -13.94 -14.04 -2.48
C ALA A 330 -13.90 -15.56 -2.61
N ALA A 331 -14.09 -16.28 -1.49
CA ALA A 331 -14.23 -17.73 -1.56
C ALA A 331 -15.39 -18.02 -2.53
N GLU A 332 -15.09 -18.65 -3.65
CA GLU A 332 -16.15 -19.16 -4.51
C GLU A 332 -16.93 -20.16 -3.68
N ASP A 333 -18.23 -19.94 -3.51
CA ASP A 333 -19.08 -20.94 -2.90
C ASP A 333 -18.90 -22.24 -3.71
N GLU A 334 -18.35 -23.28 -3.09
CA GLU A 334 -18.11 -24.59 -3.72
C GLU A 334 -19.36 -25.12 -4.47
N ALA A 335 -20.52 -24.55 -4.15
CA ALA A 335 -21.80 -24.79 -4.80
C ALA A 335 -21.88 -24.24 -6.24
N GLU A 336 -21.28 -23.06 -6.52
CA GLU A 336 -21.32 -22.47 -7.85
C GLU A 336 -20.31 -23.16 -8.80
N GLU A 337 -19.17 -23.58 -8.29
CA GLU A 337 -18.19 -24.34 -9.08
C GLU A 337 -18.73 -25.73 -9.46
N GLN A 338 -19.52 -26.36 -8.57
CA GLN A 338 -20.18 -27.62 -8.88
C GLN A 338 -21.31 -27.45 -9.91
N GLU A 339 -22.06 -26.35 -9.89
CA GLU A 339 -23.08 -26.07 -10.91
C GLU A 339 -22.47 -25.75 -12.29
N ARG A 340 -21.27 -25.14 -12.35
CA ARG A 340 -20.54 -24.92 -13.61
C ARG A 340 -19.98 -26.23 -14.20
N LYS A 341 -19.54 -27.16 -13.36
CA LYS A 341 -19.03 -28.49 -13.81
C LYS A 341 -20.12 -29.46 -14.21
N GLU A 342 -21.40 -29.23 -13.83
CA GLU A 342 -22.55 -30.06 -14.20
C GLU A 342 -23.33 -29.54 -15.44
N LYS A 343 -23.00 -28.38 -15.97
CA LYS A 343 -23.60 -27.81 -17.20
C LYS A 343 -22.70 -28.04 -18.39
#